data_709a659d74e5f5648e2dbeb1b773bd89
#
_entry.id   709a659d74e5f5648e2dbeb1b773bd89
#
_cell.length_a   1.000
_cell.length_b   1.000
_cell.length_c   1.000
_cell.angle_alpha   90.00
_cell.angle_beta   90.00
_cell.angle_gamma   90.00
#
_symmetry.space_group_name_H-M   'P 1'
#
loop_
_entity.id
_entity.type
_entity.pdbx_description
1 polymer ?
#
loop_
_entity_poly.entity_id
_entity_poly.type
_entity_poly.pdbx_seq_one_letter_code
_entity_poly.pdbx_strand_id
1 'polypeptide(L)'
;MANIKSQIKRVKTNNKANERNSAAKSAMRTAMKKVVVACEKGDKELAISLLPVAFSKIDAAVSSGIQHKNKAARLKSSLQTKVNAL
;
A
#
# COMPACT_ATOMS: atom_id res chain seq x y z
N MET A 1 -36.86 1.79 -17.48
CA MET A 1 -35.84 0.73 -17.46
C MET A 1 -34.54 1.13 -18.13
N ALA A 2 -34.36 2.41 -18.43
CA ALA A 2 -33.08 2.94 -18.88
C ALA A 2 -31.93 2.71 -17.86
N ASN A 3 -32.29 2.50 -16.60
CA ASN A 3 -31.35 2.35 -15.51
C ASN A 3 -30.52 1.06 -15.53
N ILE A 4 -30.97 0.01 -16.22
CA ILE A 4 -30.26 -1.27 -16.25
C ILE A 4 -28.92 -1.17 -17.00
N LYS A 5 -28.93 -0.51 -18.16
CA LYS A 5 -27.69 -0.30 -18.94
C LYS A 5 -26.69 0.58 -18.19
N SER A 6 -27.18 1.61 -17.51
CA SER A 6 -26.32 2.48 -16.67
C SER A 6 -25.72 1.73 -15.50
N GLN A 7 -26.47 0.86 -14.86
CA GLN A 7 -25.99 0.03 -13.75
C GLN A 7 -24.92 -0.97 -14.21
N ILE A 8 -25.12 -1.61 -15.36
CA ILE A 8 -24.11 -2.54 -15.92
C ILE A 8 -22.80 -1.80 -16.20
N LYS A 9 -22.88 -0.60 -16.75
CA LYS A 9 -21.69 0.23 -17.02
C LYS A 9 -20.98 0.61 -15.73
N ARG A 10 -21.70 0.98 -14.69
CA ARG A 10 -21.14 1.30 -13.37
C ARG A 10 -20.42 0.09 -12.76
N VAL A 11 -21.03 -1.09 -12.83
CA VAL A 11 -20.41 -2.32 -12.29
C VAL A 11 -19.11 -2.61 -12.99
N LYS A 12 -19.04 -2.51 -14.31
CA LYS A 12 -17.79 -2.71 -15.06
C LYS A 12 -16.72 -1.69 -14.67
N THR A 13 -17.09 -0.42 -14.51
CA THR A 13 -16.15 0.65 -14.12
C THR A 13 -15.64 0.43 -12.71
N ASN A 14 -16.53 0.05 -11.79
CA ASN A 14 -16.17 -0.22 -10.40
C ASN A 14 -15.24 -1.43 -10.30
N ASN A 15 -15.47 -2.49 -11.09
CA ASN A 15 -14.60 -3.66 -11.08
C ASN A 15 -13.17 -3.32 -11.54
N LYS A 16 -13.03 -2.52 -12.60
CA LYS A 16 -11.71 -2.06 -13.05
C LYS A 16 -11.01 -1.22 -12.01
N ALA A 17 -11.73 -0.32 -11.33
CA ALA A 17 -11.17 0.49 -10.25
C ALA A 17 -10.75 -0.39 -9.08
N ASN A 18 -11.56 -1.39 -8.70
CA ASN A 18 -11.24 -2.32 -7.63
C ASN A 18 -10.01 -3.16 -7.96
N GLU A 19 -9.86 -3.62 -9.20
CA GLU A 19 -8.69 -4.37 -9.64
C GLU A 19 -7.41 -3.53 -9.50
N ARG A 20 -7.43 -2.29 -9.96
CA ARG A 20 -6.30 -1.38 -9.83
C ARG A 20 -5.99 -1.08 -8.37
N ASN A 21 -7.01 -0.85 -7.55
CA ASN A 21 -6.85 -0.58 -6.14
C ASN A 21 -6.28 -1.80 -5.41
N SER A 22 -6.75 -2.99 -5.73
CA SER A 22 -6.25 -4.23 -5.14
C SER A 22 -4.78 -4.46 -5.50
N ALA A 23 -4.40 -4.22 -6.76
CA ALA A 23 -3.01 -4.34 -7.20
C ALA A 23 -2.10 -3.36 -6.47
N ALA A 24 -2.53 -2.09 -6.32
CA ALA A 24 -1.77 -1.07 -5.62
C ALA A 24 -1.63 -1.39 -4.13
N LYS A 25 -2.71 -1.85 -3.48
CA LYS A 25 -2.66 -2.29 -2.09
C LYS A 25 -1.74 -3.49 -1.91
N SER A 26 -1.80 -4.46 -2.82
CA SER A 26 -0.93 -5.64 -2.77
C SER A 26 0.54 -5.25 -2.91
N ALA A 27 0.87 -4.34 -3.82
CA ALA A 27 2.23 -3.83 -3.98
C ALA A 27 2.72 -3.12 -2.71
N MET A 28 1.87 -2.29 -2.11
CA MET A 28 2.18 -1.61 -0.85
C MET A 28 2.42 -2.60 0.29
N ARG A 29 1.53 -3.57 0.46
CA ARG A 29 1.65 -4.60 1.50
C ARG A 29 2.89 -5.45 1.30
N THR A 30 3.22 -5.82 0.07
CA THR A 30 4.41 -6.60 -0.25
C THR A 30 5.67 -5.83 0.13
N ALA A 31 5.76 -4.54 -0.21
CA ALA A 31 6.89 -3.70 0.15
C ALA A 31 7.04 -3.58 1.67
N MET A 32 5.94 -3.37 2.39
CA MET A 32 5.92 -3.30 3.84
C MET A 32 6.35 -4.62 4.47
N LYS A 33 5.86 -5.74 3.95
CA LYS A 33 6.20 -7.09 4.44
C LYS A 33 7.68 -7.38 4.27
N LYS A 34 8.30 -6.93 3.17
CA LYS A 34 9.74 -7.09 2.97
C LYS A 34 10.53 -6.39 4.05
N VAL A 35 10.12 -5.19 4.45
CA VAL A 35 10.75 -4.45 5.56
C VAL A 35 10.59 -5.24 6.86
N VAL A 36 9.38 -5.72 7.16
CA VAL A 36 9.11 -6.49 8.39
C VAL A 36 9.95 -7.77 8.44
N VAL A 37 10.03 -8.49 7.33
CA VAL A 37 10.84 -9.72 7.25
C VAL A 37 12.32 -9.42 7.48
N ALA A 38 12.84 -8.33 6.91
CA ALA A 38 14.22 -7.90 7.15
C ALA A 38 14.45 -7.58 8.63
N CYS A 39 13.48 -6.94 9.29
CA CYS A 39 13.54 -6.66 10.72
C CYS A 39 13.54 -7.94 11.55
N GLU A 40 12.71 -8.91 11.19
CA GLU A 40 12.64 -10.22 11.87
C GLU A 40 13.94 -11.00 11.74
N LYS A 41 14.60 -10.88 10.59
CA LYS A 41 15.90 -11.51 10.36
C LYS A 41 17.06 -10.76 11.05
N GLY A 42 16.80 -9.57 11.56
CA GLY A 42 17.83 -8.72 12.15
C GLY A 42 18.76 -8.09 11.13
N ASP A 43 18.38 -8.06 9.85
CA ASP A 43 19.19 -7.47 8.77
C ASP A 43 18.88 -5.98 8.66
N LYS A 44 19.59 -5.17 9.43
CA LYS A 44 19.42 -3.72 9.49
C LYS A 44 19.70 -3.06 8.15
N GLU A 45 20.75 -3.46 7.45
CA GLU A 45 21.10 -2.86 6.16
C GLU A 45 20.01 -3.09 5.12
N LEU A 46 19.48 -4.30 5.04
CA LEU A 46 18.39 -4.63 4.14
C LEU A 46 17.12 -3.87 4.52
N ALA A 47 16.78 -3.81 5.80
CA ALA A 47 15.63 -3.06 6.28
C ALA A 47 15.73 -1.58 5.91
N ILE A 48 16.87 -0.97 6.10
CA ILE A 48 17.11 0.44 5.75
C ILE A 48 16.99 0.65 4.24
N SER A 49 17.50 -0.27 3.43
CA SER A 49 17.41 -0.16 1.97
C SER A 49 16.00 -0.34 1.43
N LEU A 50 15.18 -1.16 2.10
CA LEU A 50 13.79 -1.41 1.70
C LEU A 50 12.82 -0.35 2.22
N LEU A 51 13.18 0.36 3.28
CA LEU A 51 12.31 1.36 3.91
C LEU A 51 11.85 2.47 2.95
N PRO A 52 12.75 3.12 2.17
CA PRO A 52 12.31 4.13 1.20
C PRO A 52 11.38 3.58 0.13
N VAL A 53 11.57 2.34 -0.29
CA VAL A 53 10.71 1.67 -1.27
C VAL A 53 9.30 1.50 -0.70
N ALA A 54 9.20 1.04 0.55
CA ALA A 54 7.91 0.89 1.23
C ALA A 54 7.23 2.26 1.39
N PHE A 55 7.95 3.29 1.78
CA PHE A 55 7.42 4.65 1.91
C PHE A 55 6.91 5.18 0.58
N SER A 56 7.66 4.96 -0.50
CA SER A 56 7.23 5.35 -1.85
C SER A 56 5.92 4.70 -2.25
N LYS A 57 5.76 3.41 -1.97
CA LYS A 57 4.51 2.68 -2.26
C LYS A 57 3.34 3.18 -1.43
N ILE A 58 3.58 3.48 -0.16
CA ILE A 58 2.56 4.05 0.73
C ILE A 58 2.13 5.44 0.23
N ASP A 59 3.08 6.30 -0.13
CA ASP A 59 2.79 7.63 -0.65
C ASP A 59 2.04 7.58 -1.98
N ALA A 60 2.40 6.65 -2.86
CA ALA A 60 1.69 6.44 -4.11
C ALA A 60 0.23 6.02 -3.87
N ALA A 61 -0.02 5.18 -2.87
CA ALA A 61 -1.37 4.78 -2.49
C ALA A 61 -2.18 5.96 -1.97
N VAL A 62 -1.57 6.86 -1.21
CA VAL A 62 -2.23 8.10 -0.75
C VAL A 62 -2.58 9.00 -1.93
N SER A 63 -1.65 9.21 -2.85
CA SER A 63 -1.86 10.04 -4.04
C SER A 63 -2.98 9.50 -4.93
N SER A 64 -3.12 8.19 -5.00
CA SER A 64 -4.18 7.54 -5.78
C SER A 64 -5.52 7.48 -5.06
N GLY A 65 -5.60 7.98 -3.81
CA GLY A 65 -6.82 7.94 -3.02
C GLY A 65 -7.18 6.58 -2.44
N ILE A 66 -6.28 5.60 -2.56
CA ILE A 66 -6.49 4.22 -2.06
C ILE A 66 -6.30 4.17 -0.56
N GLN A 67 -5.39 4.96 -0.04
CA GLN A 67 -5.01 4.99 1.36
C GLN A 67 -5.20 6.40 1.92
N HIS A 68 -5.78 6.51 3.12
CA HIS A 68 -5.91 7.80 3.79
C HIS A 68 -4.55 8.25 4.35
N LYS A 69 -4.26 9.56 4.26
CA LYS A 69 -2.97 10.12 4.71
C LYS A 69 -2.66 9.84 6.18
N ASN A 70 -3.66 9.82 7.05
CA ASN A 70 -3.45 9.55 8.47
C ASN A 70 -3.03 8.09 8.71
N LYS A 71 -3.65 7.16 8.00
CA LYS A 71 -3.26 5.75 8.08
C LYS A 71 -1.88 5.52 7.48
N ALA A 72 -1.57 6.21 6.38
CA ALA A 72 -0.25 6.15 5.76
C ALA A 72 0.84 6.65 6.74
N ALA A 73 0.59 7.74 7.44
CA ALA A 73 1.51 8.25 8.44
C ALA A 73 1.77 7.24 9.57
N ARG A 74 0.72 6.55 10.02
CA ARG A 74 0.85 5.49 11.03
C ARG A 74 1.67 4.31 10.52
N LEU A 75 1.44 3.90 9.28
CA LEU A 75 2.18 2.80 8.65
C LEU A 75 3.66 3.14 8.53
N LYS A 76 3.98 4.33 8.04
CA LYS A 76 5.36 4.81 7.96
C LYS A 76 6.03 4.85 9.31
N SER A 77 5.36 5.39 10.31
CA SER A 77 5.87 5.48 11.68
C SER A 77 6.14 4.08 12.26
N SER A 78 5.22 3.14 12.06
CA SER A 78 5.37 1.77 12.51
C SER A 78 6.59 1.09 11.90
N LEU A 79 6.77 1.23 10.57
CA LEU A 79 7.92 0.67 9.87
C LEU A 79 9.23 1.29 10.35
N GLN A 80 9.27 2.61 10.51
CA GLN A 80 10.44 3.33 10.99
C GLN A 80 10.83 2.87 12.39
N THR A 81 9.86 2.70 13.28
CA THR A 81 10.07 2.22 14.64
C THR A 81 10.69 0.82 14.63
N LYS A 82 10.18 -0.08 13.80
CA LYS A 82 10.73 -1.43 13.67
C LYS A 82 12.17 -1.43 13.18
N VAL A 83 12.49 -0.60 12.21
CA VAL A 83 13.86 -0.47 11.69
C VAL A 83 14.76 0.15 12.74
N ASN A 84 14.30 1.17 13.47
CA ASN A 84 15.08 1.82 14.53
C ASN A 84 15.37 0.86 15.70
N ALA A 85 14.53 -0.13 15.93
CA ALA A 85 14.73 -1.13 16.97
C ALA A 85 15.84 -2.14 16.65
N LEU A 86 16.30 -2.18 15.42
CA LEU A 86 17.45 -3.01 15.04
C LEU A 86 18.75 -2.30 15.44
#